data_7679137d585f49c014b0acc50c60048f
#
_entry.id   7679137d585f49c014b0acc50c60048f
#
_cell.length_a   1.000
_cell.length_b   1.000
_cell.length_c   1.000
_cell.angle_alpha   90.00
_cell.angle_beta   90.00
_cell.angle_gamma   90.00
#
_symmetry.space_group_name_H-M   'P 1'
#
loop_
_entity.id
_entity.type
_entity.pdbx_description
1 polymer ?
#
loop_
_entity_poly.entity_id
_entity_poly.type
_entity_poly.pdbx_seq_one_letter_code
_entity_poly.pdbx_strand_id
1 'polypeptide(L)'
;MAYTTINKHTDYFNTVTYTGNGATTQTITGVGFQPDWVWLKNRSTTNNHNTFDVVRGQSKRLKPNTDEAEVDIGADFTFQSDGFYVGNRGDTNGSGNSQVAWNWKAGTSSGISGGTIYPSAYSINTTSGFGIYKYTGTNSVGTIAHGLGAVPRWIIVKPIDSTGNWIVYHASMGNNKSIPLNTASANYTSVNWDSTTPTTSLFNLRAGGDVNASGVNYIAYAFAEKKGYSKFGKYTGNGNDSGTFVYTGFKPAWIMAKGMNTSDNWTLWDSKRGLINVVKPMLRADATNVESNSGTYQVDILSNGFKWRSNDSKINQDGTDYIYMAFGQSLVGSNDTPCTAR
;
A
#
# COMPACT_ATOMS: atom_id res chain seq x y z
N MET A 1 10.47 -20.06 20.81
CA MET A 1 10.66 -18.74 20.16
C MET A 1 9.39 -18.43 19.37
N ALA A 2 8.73 -17.31 19.62
CA ALA A 2 7.50 -16.97 18.94
C ALA A 2 7.71 -16.92 17.41
N TYR A 3 6.72 -17.36 16.63
CA TYR A 3 6.77 -17.34 15.17
C TYR A 3 6.89 -15.91 14.62
N THR A 4 6.25 -14.97 15.29
CA THR A 4 6.25 -13.54 14.94
C THR A 4 6.31 -12.68 16.21
N THR A 5 6.77 -11.44 16.07
CA THR A 5 6.67 -10.40 17.10
C THR A 5 5.33 -9.65 17.07
N ILE A 6 4.53 -9.85 16.01
CA ILE A 6 3.22 -9.20 15.83
C ILE A 6 2.12 -10.23 16.08
N ASN A 7 1.50 -10.19 17.25
CA ASN A 7 0.47 -11.12 17.65
C ASN A 7 -0.90 -10.80 17.06
N LYS A 8 -1.14 -9.53 16.76
CA LYS A 8 -2.39 -9.04 16.22
C LYS A 8 -2.09 -8.01 15.13
N HIS A 9 -2.38 -8.36 13.87
CA HIS A 9 -2.08 -7.49 12.73
C HIS A 9 -2.86 -6.16 12.80
N THR A 10 -4.08 -6.18 13.38
CA THR A 10 -4.92 -5.00 13.53
C THR A 10 -4.39 -3.97 14.53
N ASP A 11 -3.25 -4.19 15.15
CA ASP A 11 -2.53 -3.17 15.92
C ASP A 11 -1.68 -2.27 15.02
N TYR A 12 -1.43 -2.68 13.76
CA TYR A 12 -0.54 -1.98 12.82
C TYR A 12 -1.13 -1.77 11.42
N PHE A 13 -2.06 -2.63 11.01
CA PHE A 13 -2.82 -2.52 9.76
C PHE A 13 -4.25 -2.97 9.98
N ASN A 14 -5.22 -2.14 9.62
CA ASN A 14 -6.62 -2.54 9.66
C ASN A 14 -7.41 -1.96 8.49
N THR A 15 -8.38 -2.72 8.00
CA THR A 15 -9.36 -2.30 7.01
C THR A 15 -10.67 -1.99 7.70
N VAL A 16 -11.23 -0.81 7.42
CA VAL A 16 -12.59 -0.47 7.85
C VAL A 16 -13.46 -0.17 6.63
N THR A 17 -14.74 -0.54 6.72
CA THR A 17 -15.75 -0.20 5.73
C THR A 17 -16.83 0.61 6.39
N TYR A 18 -17.37 1.61 5.69
CA TYR A 18 -18.45 2.46 6.20
C TYR A 18 -19.35 2.91 5.06
N THR A 19 -20.52 3.40 5.41
CA THR A 19 -21.43 4.07 4.48
C THR A 19 -21.32 5.57 4.71
N GLY A 20 -21.07 6.33 3.66
CA GLY A 20 -21.07 7.78 3.71
C GLY A 20 -22.45 8.31 4.10
N ASN A 21 -22.50 9.30 4.99
CA ASN A 21 -23.76 9.90 5.46
C ASN A 21 -24.09 11.23 4.76
N GLY A 22 -23.17 11.76 3.94
CA GLY A 22 -23.34 13.05 3.26
C GLY A 22 -23.34 14.27 4.18
N ALA A 23 -23.12 14.09 5.48
CA ALA A 23 -23.06 15.19 6.43
C ALA A 23 -21.71 15.92 6.36
N THR A 24 -21.66 17.12 6.91
CA THR A 24 -20.41 17.91 7.01
C THR A 24 -19.37 17.23 7.87
N THR A 25 -19.78 16.26 8.69
CA THR A 25 -18.90 15.54 9.61
C THR A 25 -19.32 14.08 9.74
N GLN A 26 -18.38 13.16 9.55
CA GLN A 26 -18.55 11.75 9.90
C GLN A 26 -17.25 11.22 10.52
N THR A 27 -17.34 10.72 11.75
CA THR A 27 -16.21 10.05 12.41
C THR A 27 -16.24 8.56 12.09
N ILE A 28 -15.13 8.04 11.62
CA ILE A 28 -14.94 6.62 11.32
C ILE A 28 -14.03 6.03 12.40
N THR A 29 -14.57 5.11 13.18
CA THR A 29 -13.91 4.42 14.30
C THR A 29 -13.72 2.93 14.00
N GLY A 30 -13.09 2.21 14.93
CA GLY A 30 -12.86 0.77 14.82
C GLY A 30 -11.60 0.41 14.01
N VAL A 31 -10.73 1.38 13.78
CA VAL A 31 -9.37 1.11 13.24
C VAL A 31 -8.52 0.41 14.30
N GLY A 32 -8.69 0.75 15.58
CA GLY A 32 -7.94 0.18 16.72
C GLY A 32 -6.67 0.96 17.07
N PHE A 33 -6.37 2.00 16.29
CA PHE A 33 -5.23 2.90 16.51
C PHE A 33 -5.44 4.21 15.73
N GLN A 34 -4.69 5.26 16.05
CA GLN A 34 -4.55 6.41 15.17
C GLN A 34 -3.75 6.00 13.95
N PRO A 35 -4.32 6.03 12.73
CA PRO A 35 -3.57 5.72 11.53
C PRO A 35 -2.56 6.83 11.21
N ASP A 36 -1.39 6.45 10.68
CA ASP A 36 -0.39 7.35 10.14
C ASP A 36 -0.51 7.48 8.62
N TRP A 37 -1.08 6.48 7.95
CA TRP A 37 -1.43 6.50 6.54
C TRP A 37 -2.79 5.88 6.32
N VAL A 38 -3.67 6.59 5.63
CA VAL A 38 -5.02 6.14 5.24
C VAL A 38 -5.14 6.19 3.74
N TRP A 39 -5.60 5.07 3.15
CA TRP A 39 -5.93 4.97 1.74
C TRP A 39 -7.42 4.65 1.61
N LEU A 40 -8.18 5.57 1.01
CA LEU A 40 -9.65 5.54 0.89
C LEU A 40 -10.10 5.27 -0.54
N LYS A 41 -11.19 4.52 -0.69
CA LYS A 41 -11.87 4.34 -1.98
C LYS A 41 -13.39 4.25 -1.81
N ASN A 42 -14.10 5.05 -2.59
CA ASN A 42 -15.53 4.87 -2.82
C ASN A 42 -15.75 3.62 -3.67
N ARG A 43 -16.54 2.66 -3.13
CA ARG A 43 -16.80 1.37 -3.76
C ARG A 43 -17.99 1.41 -4.74
N SER A 44 -18.91 2.35 -4.53
CA SER A 44 -20.23 2.43 -5.20
C SER A 44 -20.22 3.29 -6.45
N THR A 45 -19.28 4.25 -6.55
CA THR A 45 -19.23 5.23 -7.63
C THR A 45 -17.81 5.38 -8.21
N THR A 46 -17.73 5.89 -9.43
CA THR A 46 -16.46 6.11 -10.15
C THR A 46 -15.76 7.35 -9.63
N ASN A 47 -15.11 7.23 -8.48
CA ASN A 47 -14.32 8.28 -7.85
C ASN A 47 -12.84 7.89 -7.80
N ASN A 48 -11.96 8.88 -7.73
CA ASN A 48 -10.55 8.66 -7.46
C ASN A 48 -10.35 8.01 -6.09
N HIS A 49 -9.24 7.32 -5.93
CA HIS A 49 -8.71 6.99 -4.63
C HIS A 49 -8.22 8.26 -3.92
N ASN A 50 -8.22 8.25 -2.61
CA ASN A 50 -7.69 9.34 -1.80
C ASN A 50 -6.71 8.77 -0.77
N THR A 51 -5.60 9.47 -0.52
CA THR A 51 -4.68 9.08 0.53
C THR A 51 -4.19 10.27 1.34
N PHE A 52 -4.07 10.03 2.64
CA PHE A 52 -3.65 10.99 3.66
C PHE A 52 -2.60 10.36 4.55
N ASP A 53 -1.61 11.15 4.97
CA ASP A 53 -0.62 10.71 5.95
C ASP A 53 -0.25 11.86 6.92
N VAL A 54 0.22 11.46 8.10
CA VAL A 54 0.57 12.40 9.18
C VAL A 54 1.79 13.25 8.85
N VAL A 55 2.66 12.80 7.94
CA VAL A 55 3.92 13.45 7.61
C VAL A 55 3.72 14.65 6.69
N ARG A 56 2.76 14.59 5.76
CA ARG A 56 2.36 15.71 4.92
C ARG A 56 1.38 16.64 5.64
N GLY A 57 0.65 16.13 6.60
CA GLY A 57 -0.43 16.81 7.32
C GLY A 57 -1.81 16.28 6.94
N GLN A 58 -2.71 16.33 7.89
CA GLN A 58 -4.01 15.67 7.80
C GLN A 58 -4.91 16.16 6.66
N SER A 59 -4.81 17.45 6.26
CA SER A 59 -5.60 18.01 5.17
C SER A 59 -5.03 17.76 3.77
N LYS A 60 -3.84 17.20 3.69
CA LYS A 60 -3.07 17.06 2.46
C LYS A 60 -3.44 15.78 1.72
N ARG A 61 -4.26 15.93 0.68
CA ARG A 61 -4.75 14.82 -0.14
C ARG A 61 -3.84 14.55 -1.34
N LEU A 62 -3.52 13.28 -1.56
CA LEU A 62 -3.02 12.76 -2.83
C LEU A 62 -4.01 11.72 -3.38
N LYS A 63 -3.95 11.48 -4.70
CA LYS A 63 -4.76 10.48 -5.39
C LYS A 63 -3.85 9.41 -5.98
N PRO A 64 -3.82 8.19 -5.42
CA PRO A 64 -2.92 7.12 -5.89
C PRO A 64 -3.11 6.68 -7.34
N ASN A 65 -4.27 6.96 -7.93
CA ASN A 65 -4.62 6.61 -9.31
C ASN A 65 -4.44 7.77 -10.30
N THR A 66 -3.80 8.88 -9.90
CA THR A 66 -3.49 10.02 -10.78
C THR A 66 -2.05 10.49 -10.55
N ASP A 67 -1.54 11.30 -11.47
CA ASP A 67 -0.24 11.96 -11.36
C ASP A 67 -0.31 13.34 -10.70
N GLU A 68 -1.50 13.79 -10.30
CA GLU A 68 -1.74 15.11 -9.74
C GLU A 68 -0.87 15.41 -8.51
N ALA A 69 -0.55 16.70 -8.34
CA ALA A 69 0.08 17.21 -7.13
C ALA A 69 -0.86 17.11 -5.91
N GLU A 70 -0.29 17.32 -4.73
CA GLU A 70 -1.02 17.40 -3.47
C GLU A 70 -2.02 18.56 -3.47
N VAL A 71 -3.19 18.31 -2.89
CA VAL A 71 -4.23 19.34 -2.70
C VAL A 71 -4.58 19.44 -1.23
N ASP A 72 -4.58 20.65 -0.69
CA ASP A 72 -5.13 20.93 0.64
C ASP A 72 -6.65 20.96 0.58
N ILE A 73 -7.30 20.07 1.32
CA ILE A 73 -8.77 19.98 1.42
C ILE A 73 -9.31 20.53 2.74
N GLY A 74 -8.48 21.22 3.52
CA GLY A 74 -8.86 21.82 4.80
C GLY A 74 -9.29 20.77 5.82
N ALA A 75 -10.37 21.07 6.54
CA ALA A 75 -10.87 20.19 7.61
C ALA A 75 -11.67 18.97 7.12
N ASP A 76 -11.70 18.69 5.81
CA ASP A 76 -12.47 17.55 5.27
C ASP A 76 -11.82 16.17 5.55
N PHE A 77 -10.65 16.15 6.16
CA PHE A 77 -10.03 14.92 6.69
C PHE A 77 -9.19 15.24 7.92
N THR A 78 -9.31 14.40 8.96
CA THR A 78 -8.55 14.54 10.21
C THR A 78 -8.28 13.17 10.83
N PHE A 79 -7.05 12.90 11.26
CA PHE A 79 -6.72 11.70 12.02
C PHE A 79 -7.32 11.75 13.44
N GLN A 80 -7.80 10.61 13.93
CA GLN A 80 -8.37 10.43 15.27
C GLN A 80 -7.67 9.26 15.97
N SER A 81 -7.77 9.18 17.29
CA SER A 81 -7.10 8.16 18.11
C SER A 81 -7.49 6.72 17.77
N ASP A 82 -8.69 6.49 17.22
CA ASP A 82 -9.21 5.19 16.78
C ASP A 82 -9.73 5.24 15.33
N GLY A 83 -9.08 6.02 14.48
CA GLY A 83 -9.50 6.13 13.08
C GLY A 83 -9.31 7.53 12.50
N PHE A 84 -10.35 8.05 11.87
CA PHE A 84 -10.28 9.33 11.17
C PHE A 84 -11.68 9.96 11.02
N TYR A 85 -11.67 11.21 10.66
CA TYR A 85 -12.85 12.00 10.36
C TYR A 85 -12.87 12.31 8.87
N VAL A 86 -14.06 12.33 8.25
CA VAL A 86 -14.31 12.79 6.88
C VAL A 86 -15.38 13.86 6.82
N GLY A 87 -15.15 14.91 6.02
CA GLY A 87 -16.07 15.98 5.75
C GLY A 87 -17.08 15.64 4.64
N ASN A 88 -17.84 16.63 4.19
CA ASN A 88 -18.84 16.49 3.14
C ASN A 88 -18.20 16.46 1.74
N ARG A 89 -17.63 15.32 1.36
CA ARG A 89 -17.08 15.10 0.02
C ARG A 89 -17.66 13.83 -0.59
N GLY A 90 -18.11 13.91 -1.84
CA GLY A 90 -18.72 12.77 -2.54
C GLY A 90 -17.81 11.57 -2.71
N ASP A 91 -16.49 11.80 -2.77
CA ASP A 91 -15.47 10.75 -2.94
C ASP A 91 -15.12 10.02 -1.63
N THR A 92 -15.34 10.63 -0.46
CA THR A 92 -15.03 10.04 0.84
C THR A 92 -16.23 9.90 1.78
N ASN A 93 -17.31 10.68 1.58
CA ASN A 93 -18.50 10.70 2.45
C ASN A 93 -19.82 10.91 1.69
N GLY A 94 -19.91 10.58 0.40
CA GLY A 94 -21.16 10.68 -0.35
C GLY A 94 -22.27 9.87 0.29
N SER A 95 -23.46 10.49 0.46
CA SER A 95 -24.62 9.88 1.13
C SER A 95 -25.00 8.54 0.50
N GLY A 96 -25.10 7.49 1.32
CA GLY A 96 -25.44 6.13 0.90
C GLY A 96 -24.32 5.37 0.19
N ASN A 97 -23.18 5.99 -0.10
CA ASN A 97 -22.08 5.35 -0.80
C ASN A 97 -21.27 4.44 0.13
N SER A 98 -21.01 3.22 -0.31
CA SER A 98 -20.12 2.29 0.39
C SER A 98 -18.67 2.72 0.21
N GLN A 99 -17.92 2.75 1.29
CA GLN A 99 -16.52 3.16 1.36
C GLN A 99 -15.65 2.03 1.93
N VAL A 100 -14.37 2.06 1.60
CA VAL A 100 -13.33 1.26 2.26
C VAL A 100 -12.14 2.15 2.58
N ALA A 101 -11.54 1.95 3.75
CA ALA A 101 -10.29 2.56 4.15
C ALA A 101 -9.31 1.50 4.62
N TRP A 102 -8.10 1.55 4.06
CA TRP A 102 -6.96 0.77 4.52
C TRP A 102 -6.05 1.68 5.31
N ASN A 103 -5.68 1.24 6.51
CA ASN A 103 -5.04 2.07 7.53
C ASN A 103 -3.75 1.43 8.00
N TRP A 104 -2.65 2.17 7.98
CA TRP A 104 -1.34 1.73 8.47
C TRP A 104 -0.86 2.61 9.61
N LYS A 105 -0.22 1.98 10.60
CA LYS A 105 0.38 2.64 11.75
C LYS A 105 1.90 2.74 11.60
N ALA A 106 2.41 3.95 11.75
CA ALA A 106 3.82 4.26 11.95
C ALA A 106 4.05 4.78 13.38
N GLY A 107 4.42 6.04 13.60
CA GLY A 107 4.33 6.73 14.89
C GLY A 107 5.63 7.29 15.46
N THR A 108 6.82 6.81 15.07
CA THR A 108 8.10 7.36 15.56
C THR A 108 8.64 8.40 14.57
N SER A 109 8.86 9.63 15.05
CA SER A 109 9.32 10.78 14.24
C SER A 109 10.72 11.29 14.64
N SER A 110 11.50 10.46 15.33
CA SER A 110 12.86 10.77 15.77
C SER A 110 13.77 9.53 15.67
N GLY A 111 15.08 9.75 15.74
CA GLY A 111 16.08 8.67 15.81
C GLY A 111 16.61 8.17 14.47
N ILE A 112 16.18 8.72 13.32
CA ILE A 112 16.83 8.43 12.03
C ILE A 112 18.10 9.27 11.91
N SER A 113 19.19 8.62 11.51
CA SER A 113 20.45 9.29 11.21
C SER A 113 21.15 8.63 10.02
N GLY A 114 22.01 9.36 9.33
CA GLY A 114 22.73 8.91 8.14
C GLY A 114 21.97 9.24 6.84
N GLY A 115 22.55 8.78 5.72
CA GLY A 115 22.09 9.19 4.39
C GLY A 115 22.66 10.56 3.98
N THR A 116 22.38 10.95 2.75
CA THR A 116 22.81 12.23 2.16
C THR A 116 21.65 13.16 1.85
N ILE A 117 20.44 12.61 1.77
CA ILE A 117 19.16 13.33 1.68
C ILE A 117 18.45 13.13 3.01
N TYR A 118 18.24 14.22 3.73
CA TYR A 118 17.62 14.17 5.05
C TYR A 118 16.11 14.41 4.92
N PRO A 119 15.25 13.48 5.38
CA PRO A 119 13.82 13.74 5.47
C PRO A 119 13.54 14.95 6.34
N SER A 120 12.76 15.90 5.83
CA SER A 120 12.29 17.07 6.59
C SER A 120 11.26 16.69 7.66
N ALA A 121 10.55 15.60 7.44
CA ALA A 121 9.63 14.97 8.39
C ALA A 121 9.50 13.47 8.05
N TYR A 122 9.24 12.64 9.06
CA TYR A 122 9.00 11.21 8.88
C TYR A 122 8.18 10.61 10.03
N SER A 123 7.60 9.44 9.77
CA SER A 123 6.95 8.60 10.77
C SER A 123 7.28 7.15 10.47
N ILE A 124 7.83 6.40 11.42
CA ILE A 124 8.29 5.03 11.22
C ILE A 124 7.78 4.09 12.31
N ASN A 125 7.69 2.80 11.96
CA ASN A 125 7.43 1.73 12.90
C ASN A 125 8.32 0.53 12.59
N THR A 126 9.34 0.31 13.42
CA THR A 126 10.28 -0.80 13.25
C THR A 126 9.63 -2.17 13.47
N THR A 127 8.57 -2.24 14.30
CA THR A 127 7.85 -3.50 14.57
C THR A 127 7.04 -3.94 13.34
N SER A 128 6.26 -3.04 12.72
CA SER A 128 5.49 -3.34 11.52
C SER A 128 6.30 -3.26 10.23
N GLY A 129 7.50 -2.63 10.27
CA GLY A 129 8.35 -2.45 9.10
C GLY A 129 7.86 -1.40 8.13
N PHE A 130 7.09 -0.41 8.58
CA PHE A 130 6.51 0.64 7.76
C PHE A 130 7.08 2.02 8.10
N GLY A 131 7.32 2.85 7.08
CA GLY A 131 7.77 4.23 7.26
C GLY A 131 7.33 5.17 6.15
N ILE A 132 7.14 6.43 6.52
CA ILE A 132 6.74 7.56 5.67
C ILE A 132 7.82 8.62 5.79
N TYR A 133 8.28 9.17 4.66
CA TYR A 133 9.40 10.11 4.62
C TYR A 133 9.09 11.26 3.67
N LYS A 134 9.12 12.50 4.15
CA LYS A 134 9.04 13.70 3.32
C LYS A 134 10.45 14.26 3.12
N TYR A 135 10.84 14.48 1.87
CA TYR A 135 12.16 15.02 1.56
C TYR A 135 12.10 15.96 0.35
N THR A 136 13.13 16.78 0.22
CA THR A 136 13.33 17.63 -0.96
C THR A 136 14.40 17.03 -1.85
N GLY A 137 14.11 16.90 -3.14
CA GLY A 137 15.03 16.36 -4.13
C GLY A 137 16.23 17.26 -4.35
N THR A 138 17.37 16.65 -4.65
CA THR A 138 18.68 17.34 -4.80
C THR A 138 19.21 17.32 -6.23
N ASN A 139 18.61 16.54 -7.12
CA ASN A 139 19.11 16.21 -8.46
C ASN A 139 20.54 15.64 -8.46
N SER A 140 20.93 15.00 -7.38
CA SER A 140 22.21 14.29 -7.24
C SER A 140 21.94 12.90 -6.71
N VAL A 141 22.82 11.93 -7.01
CA VAL A 141 22.75 10.62 -6.38
C VAL A 141 22.78 10.79 -4.87
N GLY A 142 21.84 10.20 -4.19
CA GLY A 142 21.68 10.34 -2.74
C GLY A 142 21.05 9.15 -2.07
N THR A 143 21.10 9.15 -0.76
CA THR A 143 20.56 8.09 0.09
C THR A 143 19.67 8.66 1.17
N ILE A 144 18.58 7.97 1.48
CA ILE A 144 17.69 8.29 2.59
C ILE A 144 17.83 7.19 3.65
N ALA A 145 18.08 7.61 4.90
CA ALA A 145 18.01 6.71 6.04
C ALA A 145 16.54 6.41 6.36
N HIS A 146 16.19 5.12 6.55
CA HIS A 146 14.80 4.73 6.72
C HIS A 146 14.43 4.23 8.12
N GLY A 147 15.38 3.82 8.96
CA GLY A 147 15.14 3.44 10.35
C GLY A 147 14.22 2.22 10.56
N LEU A 148 13.94 1.40 9.55
CA LEU A 148 13.03 0.26 9.64
C LEU A 148 13.65 -0.99 10.30
N GLY A 149 14.99 -0.99 10.48
CA GLY A 149 15.73 -2.12 11.06
C GLY A 149 15.79 -3.38 10.19
N ALA A 150 15.29 -3.31 8.96
CA ALA A 150 15.34 -4.39 7.97
C ALA A 150 15.28 -3.80 6.56
N VAL A 151 15.75 -4.55 5.56
CA VAL A 151 15.80 -4.09 4.16
C VAL A 151 14.38 -3.84 3.63
N PRO A 152 14.05 -2.63 3.13
CA PRO A 152 12.78 -2.39 2.45
C PRO A 152 12.69 -3.22 1.17
N ARG A 153 11.58 -3.89 0.99
CA ARG A 153 11.28 -4.68 -0.22
C ARG A 153 10.30 -4.00 -1.15
N TRP A 154 9.60 -2.99 -0.64
CA TRP A 154 8.67 -2.16 -1.39
C TRP A 154 8.85 -0.70 -0.99
N ILE A 155 9.04 0.18 -1.99
CA ILE A 155 9.13 1.63 -1.77
C ILE A 155 8.25 2.31 -2.82
N ILE A 156 7.46 3.29 -2.40
CA ILE A 156 6.65 4.13 -3.29
C ILE A 156 7.15 5.56 -3.11
N VAL A 157 7.44 6.26 -4.21
CA VAL A 157 7.83 7.67 -4.20
C VAL A 157 6.88 8.48 -5.07
N LYS A 158 6.45 9.65 -4.57
CA LYS A 158 5.56 10.57 -5.29
C LYS A 158 6.02 12.02 -5.09
N PRO A 159 6.22 12.82 -6.17
CA PRO A 159 6.35 14.26 -6.04
C PRO A 159 5.02 14.86 -5.53
N ILE A 160 5.07 15.77 -4.55
CA ILE A 160 3.88 16.29 -3.89
C ILE A 160 3.51 17.71 -4.32
N ASP A 161 4.45 18.50 -4.79
CA ASP A 161 4.25 19.89 -5.24
C ASP A 161 4.22 20.03 -6.78
N SER A 162 4.33 18.93 -7.49
CA SER A 162 4.24 18.86 -8.96
C SER A 162 3.52 17.61 -9.43
N THR A 163 3.09 17.63 -10.69
CA THR A 163 2.59 16.43 -11.36
C THR A 163 3.72 15.41 -11.54
N GLY A 164 3.42 14.14 -11.44
CA GLY A 164 4.37 13.05 -11.65
C GLY A 164 3.84 11.72 -11.16
N ASN A 165 4.38 10.63 -11.68
CA ASN A 165 3.91 9.29 -11.35
C ASN A 165 4.24 8.90 -9.89
N TRP A 166 3.49 7.93 -9.39
CA TRP A 166 3.82 7.19 -8.18
C TRP A 166 4.77 6.07 -8.54
N ILE A 167 6.04 6.25 -8.29
CA ILE A 167 7.10 5.30 -8.71
C ILE A 167 7.32 4.26 -7.65
N VAL A 168 7.22 2.99 -8.05
CA VAL A 168 7.38 1.84 -7.16
C VAL A 168 8.68 1.11 -7.43
N TYR A 169 9.45 0.89 -6.36
CA TYR A 169 10.47 -0.14 -6.23
C TYR A 169 9.86 -1.41 -5.63
N HIS A 170 10.22 -2.56 -6.20
CA HIS A 170 9.94 -3.86 -5.59
C HIS A 170 11.16 -4.76 -5.70
N ALA A 171 11.57 -5.38 -4.58
CA ALA A 171 12.79 -6.18 -4.53
C ALA A 171 12.83 -7.34 -5.54
N SER A 172 11.66 -7.92 -5.89
CA SER A 172 11.58 -8.99 -6.90
C SER A 172 11.70 -8.50 -8.35
N MET A 173 11.61 -7.20 -8.60
CA MET A 173 11.90 -6.61 -9.92
C MET A 173 13.39 -6.27 -10.07
N GLY A 174 14.08 -6.10 -8.95
CA GLY A 174 15.46 -5.62 -8.91
C GLY A 174 15.56 -4.09 -8.87
N ASN A 175 16.79 -3.60 -8.74
CA ASN A 175 17.10 -2.18 -8.51
C ASN A 175 17.29 -1.37 -9.81
N ASN A 176 17.13 -1.99 -10.97
CA ASN A 176 17.17 -1.36 -12.29
C ASN A 176 15.79 -1.33 -12.97
N LYS A 177 14.73 -1.53 -12.20
CA LYS A 177 13.35 -1.51 -12.67
C LYS A 177 12.48 -0.61 -11.78
N SER A 178 11.51 0.03 -12.43
CA SER A 178 10.41 0.75 -11.76
C SER A 178 9.08 0.39 -12.40
N ILE A 179 8.00 0.57 -11.66
CA ILE A 179 6.64 0.41 -12.16
C ILE A 179 5.76 1.52 -11.56
N PRO A 180 4.95 2.23 -12.37
CA PRO A 180 4.09 3.26 -11.82
C PRO A 180 2.83 2.65 -11.18
N LEU A 181 2.45 3.14 -9.99
CA LEU A 181 1.25 2.70 -9.28
C LEU A 181 -0.03 3.29 -9.89
N ASN A 182 0.05 4.50 -10.42
CA ASN A 182 -1.09 5.27 -10.93
C ASN A 182 -1.48 4.92 -12.37
N THR A 183 -0.86 3.93 -12.97
CA THR A 183 -1.15 3.50 -14.35
C THR A 183 -1.15 1.98 -14.48
N ALA A 184 -1.80 1.48 -15.53
CA ALA A 184 -1.76 0.07 -15.89
C ALA A 184 -0.43 -0.37 -16.55
N SER A 185 0.53 0.53 -16.77
CA SER A 185 1.77 0.25 -17.48
C SER A 185 2.56 -0.91 -16.85
N ALA A 186 3.27 -1.63 -17.71
CA ALA A 186 4.26 -2.62 -17.29
C ALA A 186 5.46 -1.95 -16.59
N ASN A 187 6.31 -2.75 -15.95
CA ASN A 187 7.59 -2.25 -15.45
C ASN A 187 8.49 -1.79 -16.60
N TYR A 188 9.37 -0.89 -16.30
CA TYR A 188 10.36 -0.38 -17.26
C TYR A 188 11.76 -0.35 -16.65
N THR A 189 12.77 -0.42 -17.51
CA THR A 189 14.17 -0.23 -17.08
C THR A 189 14.35 1.21 -16.62
N SER A 190 14.86 1.38 -15.43
CA SER A 190 14.95 2.66 -14.75
C SER A 190 16.23 2.69 -13.89
N VAL A 191 16.75 3.86 -13.69
CA VAL A 191 17.86 4.12 -12.78
C VAL A 191 17.42 4.85 -11.51
N ASN A 192 16.13 4.98 -11.27
CA ASN A 192 15.55 5.73 -10.14
C ASN A 192 16.17 5.33 -8.78
N TRP A 193 16.54 4.08 -8.63
CA TRP A 193 17.13 3.50 -7.41
C TRP A 193 18.66 3.45 -7.44
N ASP A 194 19.30 4.22 -8.34
CA ASP A 194 20.74 4.26 -8.58
C ASP A 194 21.37 2.86 -8.82
N SER A 195 20.60 1.95 -9.41
CA SER A 195 20.98 0.56 -9.61
C SER A 195 21.54 -0.12 -8.34
N THR A 196 21.11 0.38 -7.17
CA THR A 196 21.60 -0.07 -5.86
C THR A 196 20.45 -0.64 -5.03
N THR A 197 20.65 -1.85 -4.53
CA THR A 197 19.67 -2.50 -3.63
C THR A 197 19.63 -1.79 -2.29
N PRO A 198 18.44 -1.48 -1.73
CA PRO A 198 18.33 -0.96 -0.37
C PRO A 198 19.03 -1.84 0.66
N THR A 199 19.60 -1.21 1.68
CA THR A 199 20.24 -1.89 2.82
C THR A 199 19.29 -1.95 4.03
N THR A 200 19.77 -2.40 5.17
CA THR A 200 19.01 -2.36 6.44
C THR A 200 18.86 -0.95 7.03
N SER A 201 19.55 0.03 6.47
CA SER A 201 19.56 1.41 6.97
C SER A 201 19.22 2.47 5.91
N LEU A 202 19.54 2.21 4.64
CA LEU A 202 19.46 3.20 3.56
C LEU A 202 18.73 2.66 2.33
N PHE A 203 18.03 3.54 1.61
CA PHE A 203 17.67 3.32 0.21
C PHE A 203 18.21 4.44 -0.67
N ASN A 204 18.51 4.12 -1.92
CA ASN A 204 19.18 4.99 -2.86
C ASN A 204 18.19 5.67 -3.81
N LEU A 205 18.51 6.91 -4.18
CA LEU A 205 17.81 7.69 -5.20
C LEU A 205 18.81 8.23 -6.20
N ARG A 206 18.52 8.06 -7.48
CA ARG A 206 19.29 8.68 -8.57
C ARG A 206 18.87 10.14 -8.76
N ALA A 207 19.75 10.94 -9.32
CA ALA A 207 19.38 12.24 -9.90
C ALA A 207 18.29 12.06 -10.97
N GLY A 208 17.23 12.88 -10.93
CA GLY A 208 16.20 12.85 -11.96
C GLY A 208 14.78 13.13 -11.47
N GLY A 209 13.89 13.46 -12.41
CA GLY A 209 12.57 14.01 -12.16
C GLY A 209 11.59 13.11 -11.42
N ASP A 210 11.69 11.80 -11.63
CA ASP A 210 10.70 10.87 -11.05
C ASP A 210 10.76 10.79 -9.52
N VAL A 211 11.98 10.80 -8.95
CA VAL A 211 12.19 10.53 -7.52
C VAL A 211 13.08 11.54 -6.81
N ASN A 212 13.83 12.41 -7.52
CA ASN A 212 14.84 13.28 -6.88
C ASN A 212 15.19 14.52 -7.70
N ALA A 213 14.23 15.18 -8.36
CA ALA A 213 14.46 16.47 -9.04
C ALA A 213 14.81 17.57 -8.03
N SER A 214 15.69 18.50 -8.44
CA SER A 214 16.14 19.61 -7.58
C SER A 214 14.98 20.48 -7.10
N GLY A 215 14.88 20.66 -5.80
CA GLY A 215 13.90 21.55 -5.17
C GLY A 215 12.47 21.01 -5.12
N VAL A 216 12.17 19.88 -5.76
CA VAL A 216 10.85 19.24 -5.70
C VAL A 216 10.69 18.48 -4.38
N ASN A 217 9.56 18.66 -3.72
CA ASN A 217 9.24 17.91 -2.52
C ASN A 217 8.59 16.56 -2.87
N TYR A 218 8.98 15.53 -2.16
CA TYR A 218 8.52 14.16 -2.34
C TYR A 218 8.00 13.55 -1.03
N ILE A 219 7.08 12.61 -1.17
CA ILE A 219 6.72 11.66 -0.12
C ILE A 219 7.17 10.26 -0.54
N ALA A 220 7.80 9.52 0.37
CA ALA A 220 8.13 8.11 0.20
C ALA A 220 7.44 7.26 1.26
N TYR A 221 6.91 6.11 0.86
CA TYR A 221 6.38 5.06 1.73
C TYR A 221 7.25 3.83 1.55
N ALA A 222 7.89 3.36 2.62
CA ALA A 222 8.78 2.21 2.55
C ALA A 222 8.33 1.08 3.49
N PHE A 223 8.44 -0.16 2.99
CA PHE A 223 7.97 -1.35 3.69
C PHE A 223 9.06 -2.43 3.72
N ALA A 224 9.41 -2.87 4.93
CA ALA A 224 10.25 -4.03 5.20
C ALA A 224 9.38 -5.20 5.66
N GLU A 225 9.66 -6.41 5.18
CA GLU A 225 8.89 -7.60 5.54
C GLU A 225 8.99 -7.91 7.03
N LYS A 226 7.86 -8.32 7.61
CA LYS A 226 7.77 -8.84 8.97
C LYS A 226 7.11 -10.21 8.95
N LYS A 227 7.85 -11.20 9.40
CA LYS A 227 7.40 -12.60 9.44
C LYS A 227 6.05 -12.72 10.15
N GLY A 228 5.09 -13.39 9.50
CA GLY A 228 3.74 -13.59 10.04
C GLY A 228 2.80 -12.38 9.94
N TYR A 229 3.23 -11.27 9.33
CA TYR A 229 2.44 -10.04 9.22
C TYR A 229 2.44 -9.42 7.82
N SER A 230 3.61 -9.28 7.18
CA SER A 230 3.69 -8.66 5.86
C SER A 230 4.62 -9.41 4.93
N LYS A 231 4.30 -9.45 3.64
CA LYS A 231 5.14 -10.06 2.61
C LYS A 231 5.03 -9.31 1.28
N PHE A 232 6.18 -9.12 0.65
CA PHE A 232 6.35 -8.44 -0.64
C PHE A 232 7.13 -9.38 -1.57
N GLY A 233 6.42 -10.13 -2.39
CA GLY A 233 7.00 -11.20 -3.18
C GLY A 233 6.56 -11.18 -4.63
N LYS A 234 6.89 -12.23 -5.35
CA LYS A 234 6.40 -12.50 -6.70
C LYS A 234 5.83 -13.90 -6.80
N TYR A 235 4.98 -14.10 -7.78
CA TYR A 235 4.50 -15.41 -8.24
C TYR A 235 4.37 -15.41 -9.76
N THR A 236 4.34 -16.61 -10.35
CA THR A 236 4.07 -16.80 -11.78
C THR A 236 2.67 -17.34 -11.94
N GLY A 237 1.88 -16.74 -12.82
CA GLY A 237 0.56 -17.23 -13.19
C GLY A 237 0.63 -18.57 -13.92
N ASN A 238 -0.41 -19.39 -13.79
CA ASN A 238 -0.52 -20.70 -14.42
C ASN A 238 -1.67 -20.80 -15.44
N GLY A 239 -2.37 -19.70 -15.73
CA GLY A 239 -3.44 -19.65 -16.73
C GLY A 239 -4.66 -20.52 -16.44
N ASN A 240 -4.84 -21.02 -15.21
CA ASN A 240 -5.86 -21.97 -14.84
C ASN A 240 -6.81 -21.39 -13.78
N ASP A 241 -8.08 -21.78 -13.77
CA ASP A 241 -9.04 -21.41 -12.72
C ASP A 241 -8.67 -22.02 -11.37
N SER A 242 -7.96 -23.15 -11.34
CA SER A 242 -7.22 -23.62 -10.17
C SER A 242 -5.85 -22.95 -10.12
N GLY A 243 -5.86 -21.65 -9.91
CA GLY A 243 -4.72 -20.77 -10.09
C GLY A 243 -3.59 -20.98 -9.09
N THR A 244 -2.54 -20.19 -9.25
CA THR A 244 -1.32 -20.27 -8.44
C THR A 244 -1.63 -20.04 -6.96
N PHE A 245 -1.13 -20.92 -6.10
CA PHE A 245 -1.07 -20.69 -4.64
C PHE A 245 0.18 -19.86 -4.30
N VAL A 246 -0.02 -18.83 -3.49
CA VAL A 246 1.04 -17.95 -3.02
C VAL A 246 1.19 -18.04 -1.52
N TYR A 247 2.30 -18.61 -1.07
CA TYR A 247 2.59 -18.73 0.36
C TYR A 247 3.06 -17.42 0.94
N THR A 248 2.36 -16.88 1.94
CA THR A 248 2.74 -15.68 2.69
C THR A 248 3.32 -15.99 4.07
N GLY A 249 2.97 -17.14 4.64
CA GLY A 249 3.31 -17.50 6.02
C GLY A 249 2.33 -16.92 7.05
N PHE A 250 1.23 -16.33 6.58
CA PHE A 250 0.14 -15.80 7.39
C PHE A 250 -1.15 -15.78 6.56
N LYS A 251 -2.29 -15.59 7.23
CA LYS A 251 -3.59 -15.36 6.58
C LYS A 251 -3.68 -13.91 6.11
N PRO A 252 -3.71 -13.63 4.80
CA PRO A 252 -3.84 -12.27 4.32
C PRO A 252 -5.16 -11.61 4.75
N ALA A 253 -5.07 -10.37 5.21
CA ALA A 253 -6.20 -9.48 5.42
C ALA A 253 -6.36 -8.50 4.25
N TRP A 254 -5.27 -8.23 3.54
CA TRP A 254 -5.20 -7.36 2.37
C TRP A 254 -4.13 -7.85 1.38
N ILE A 255 -4.45 -7.75 0.09
CA ILE A 255 -3.58 -8.15 -1.01
C ILE A 255 -3.66 -7.10 -2.10
N MET A 256 -2.51 -6.67 -2.62
CA MET A 256 -2.38 -5.93 -3.88
C MET A 256 -1.47 -6.71 -4.82
N ALA A 257 -1.86 -6.84 -6.09
CA ALA A 257 -1.08 -7.56 -7.09
C ALA A 257 -1.02 -6.81 -8.42
N LYS A 258 0.09 -7.02 -9.17
CA LYS A 258 0.35 -6.39 -10.48
C LYS A 258 1.20 -7.29 -11.35
N GLY A 259 0.75 -7.52 -12.59
CA GLY A 259 1.59 -8.13 -13.62
C GLY A 259 2.80 -7.26 -13.94
N MET A 260 4.01 -7.85 -13.89
CA MET A 260 5.24 -7.10 -14.06
C MET A 260 5.43 -6.62 -15.49
N ASN A 261 5.14 -7.48 -16.47
CA ASN A 261 5.43 -7.26 -17.89
C ASN A 261 4.16 -7.05 -18.71
N THR A 262 3.03 -6.77 -18.06
CA THR A 262 1.72 -6.58 -18.70
C THR A 262 1.18 -5.19 -18.41
N SER A 263 0.40 -4.66 -19.36
CA SER A 263 -0.31 -3.38 -19.21
C SER A 263 -1.69 -3.59 -18.54
N ASP A 264 -1.74 -4.41 -17.51
CA ASP A 264 -2.94 -4.67 -16.70
C ASP A 264 -2.99 -3.80 -15.45
N ASN A 265 -4.18 -3.62 -14.88
CA ASN A 265 -4.36 -2.81 -13.68
C ASN A 265 -3.70 -3.43 -12.42
N TRP A 266 -3.38 -2.59 -11.47
CA TRP A 266 -3.13 -2.97 -10.09
C TRP A 266 -4.43 -3.41 -9.41
N THR A 267 -4.48 -4.57 -8.85
CA THR A 267 -5.68 -5.17 -8.28
C THR A 267 -5.59 -5.31 -6.77
N LEU A 268 -6.72 -5.07 -6.06
CA LEU A 268 -6.81 -4.97 -4.60
C LEU A 268 -7.93 -5.84 -4.05
N TRP A 269 -7.62 -6.66 -3.04
CA TRP A 269 -8.57 -7.43 -2.25
C TRP A 269 -8.34 -7.24 -0.75
N ASP A 270 -9.38 -7.43 0.02
CA ASP A 270 -9.27 -7.52 1.47
C ASP A 270 -10.35 -8.42 2.08
N SER A 271 -10.07 -8.86 3.28
CA SER A 271 -10.93 -9.79 4.01
C SER A 271 -12.16 -9.13 4.64
N LYS A 272 -12.24 -7.79 4.66
CA LYS A 272 -13.40 -7.07 5.21
C LYS A 272 -14.50 -6.89 4.18
N ARG A 273 -14.15 -6.72 2.91
CA ARG A 273 -15.11 -6.64 1.81
C ARG A 273 -15.57 -8.02 1.35
N GLY A 274 -14.69 -9.02 1.39
CA GLY A 274 -14.99 -10.42 1.07
C GLY A 274 -14.93 -11.29 2.32
N LEU A 275 -16.07 -11.54 2.97
CA LEU A 275 -16.14 -12.22 4.26
C LEU A 275 -15.93 -13.74 4.20
N ILE A 276 -16.15 -14.35 3.05
CA ILE A 276 -16.02 -15.81 2.84
C ILE A 276 -15.30 -16.09 1.52
N ASN A 277 -14.61 -17.23 1.45
CA ASN A 277 -14.06 -17.72 0.19
C ASN A 277 -15.22 -18.25 -0.71
N VAL A 278 -15.18 -17.99 -1.97
CA VAL A 278 -14.18 -17.27 -2.76
C VAL A 278 -14.40 -15.75 -2.63
N VAL A 279 -13.32 -15.00 -2.35
CA VAL A 279 -13.39 -13.54 -2.25
C VAL A 279 -13.46 -12.94 -3.65
N LYS A 280 -14.53 -12.20 -3.95
CA LYS A 280 -14.80 -11.59 -5.25
C LYS A 280 -14.60 -10.07 -5.30
N PRO A 281 -14.89 -9.30 -4.21
CA PRO A 281 -14.80 -7.84 -4.25
C PRO A 281 -13.39 -7.38 -4.61
N MET A 282 -13.20 -6.86 -5.83
CA MET A 282 -11.93 -6.39 -6.36
C MET A 282 -12.01 -4.90 -6.69
N LEU A 283 -10.99 -4.15 -6.32
CA LEU A 283 -10.77 -2.76 -6.73
C LEU A 283 -9.49 -2.67 -7.56
N ARG A 284 -9.37 -1.59 -8.35
CA ARG A 284 -8.16 -1.28 -9.12
C ARG A 284 -7.50 -0.05 -8.52
N ALA A 285 -6.23 -0.18 -8.09
CA ALA A 285 -5.51 0.90 -7.42
C ALA A 285 -5.22 2.10 -8.33
N ASP A 286 -5.07 1.84 -9.62
CA ASP A 286 -4.71 2.76 -10.69
C ASP A 286 -5.92 3.31 -11.47
N ALA A 287 -7.15 3.10 -10.99
CA ALA A 287 -8.35 3.47 -11.73
C ALA A 287 -9.50 3.93 -10.83
N THR A 288 -10.43 4.67 -11.43
CA THR A 288 -11.63 5.20 -10.73
C THR A 288 -12.77 4.18 -10.59
N ASN A 289 -12.65 3.01 -11.20
CA ASN A 289 -13.73 2.02 -11.28
C ASN A 289 -14.39 1.73 -9.93
N VAL A 290 -15.68 1.46 -9.99
CA VAL A 290 -16.43 0.88 -8.87
C VAL A 290 -15.91 -0.52 -8.54
N GLU A 291 -16.24 -0.99 -7.35
CA GLU A 291 -15.91 -2.35 -6.93
C GLU A 291 -16.53 -3.39 -7.87
N SER A 292 -15.70 -4.31 -8.33
CA SER A 292 -16.14 -5.45 -9.13
C SER A 292 -16.40 -6.66 -8.24
N ASN A 293 -17.61 -7.22 -8.33
CA ASN A 293 -17.97 -8.50 -7.70
C ASN A 293 -18.08 -9.62 -8.75
N SER A 294 -17.46 -9.44 -9.91
CA SER A 294 -17.46 -10.42 -10.99
C SER A 294 -16.82 -11.74 -10.55
N GLY A 295 -17.36 -12.85 -11.03
CA GLY A 295 -16.72 -14.17 -10.93
C GLY A 295 -15.40 -14.30 -11.70
N THR A 296 -15.01 -13.27 -12.47
CA THR A 296 -13.75 -13.25 -13.21
C THR A 296 -12.54 -13.02 -12.31
N TYR A 297 -12.71 -12.27 -11.21
CA TYR A 297 -11.61 -11.91 -10.31
C TYR A 297 -11.85 -12.56 -8.95
N GLN A 298 -11.21 -13.69 -8.70
CA GLN A 298 -11.46 -14.49 -7.51
C GLN A 298 -10.18 -14.92 -6.82
N VAL A 299 -10.20 -14.87 -5.49
CA VAL A 299 -9.09 -15.32 -4.65
C VAL A 299 -9.61 -16.06 -3.42
N ASP A 300 -9.01 -17.19 -3.07
CA ASP A 300 -9.14 -17.79 -1.75
C ASP A 300 -8.10 -17.20 -0.80
N ILE A 301 -8.56 -16.67 0.32
CA ILE A 301 -7.70 -16.29 1.43
C ILE A 301 -7.58 -17.49 2.37
N LEU A 302 -6.36 -17.98 2.52
CA LEU A 302 -6.05 -19.20 3.29
C LEU A 302 -5.26 -18.83 4.55
N SER A 303 -5.16 -19.78 5.49
CA SER A 303 -4.46 -19.56 6.77
C SER A 303 -2.98 -19.18 6.62
N ASN A 304 -2.34 -19.56 5.50
CA ASN A 304 -0.90 -19.38 5.25
C ASN A 304 -0.58 -18.72 3.91
N GLY A 305 -1.59 -18.16 3.22
CA GLY A 305 -1.40 -17.54 1.92
C GLY A 305 -2.71 -17.24 1.20
N PHE A 306 -2.63 -17.14 -0.10
CA PHE A 306 -3.80 -16.97 -0.96
C PHE A 306 -3.66 -17.84 -2.23
N LYS A 307 -4.78 -18.16 -2.84
CA LYS A 307 -4.83 -18.92 -4.09
C LYS A 307 -5.75 -18.23 -5.07
N TRP A 308 -5.25 -17.98 -6.26
CA TRP A 308 -6.08 -17.45 -7.35
C TRP A 308 -7.11 -18.50 -7.80
N ARG A 309 -8.32 -18.03 -8.08
CA ARG A 309 -9.45 -18.86 -8.54
C ARG A 309 -9.98 -18.34 -9.86
N SER A 310 -9.06 -17.96 -10.73
CA SER A 310 -9.33 -17.39 -12.04
C SER A 310 -8.08 -17.49 -12.92
N ASN A 311 -8.30 -17.56 -14.24
CA ASN A 311 -7.28 -17.52 -15.28
C ASN A 311 -7.09 -16.11 -15.89
N ASP A 312 -7.72 -15.07 -15.31
CA ASP A 312 -7.68 -13.70 -15.86
C ASP A 312 -6.25 -13.15 -15.89
N SER A 313 -5.93 -12.43 -16.96
CA SER A 313 -4.59 -11.88 -17.23
C SER A 313 -4.07 -10.94 -16.14
N LYS A 314 -4.97 -10.24 -15.44
CA LYS A 314 -4.58 -9.29 -14.37
C LYS A 314 -3.98 -9.96 -13.14
N ILE A 315 -4.24 -11.26 -12.96
CA ILE A 315 -3.87 -11.96 -11.73
C ILE A 315 -3.21 -13.32 -11.94
N ASN A 316 -3.43 -14.01 -13.08
CA ASN A 316 -3.00 -15.39 -13.24
C ASN A 316 -2.77 -15.83 -14.69
N GLN A 317 -2.37 -14.94 -15.60
CA GLN A 317 -2.01 -15.34 -16.97
C GLN A 317 -0.82 -16.29 -16.95
N ASP A 318 -0.90 -17.35 -17.76
CA ASP A 318 0.17 -18.35 -17.88
C ASP A 318 1.53 -17.74 -18.19
N GLY A 319 2.56 -18.14 -17.44
CA GLY A 319 3.93 -17.68 -17.60
C GLY A 319 4.19 -16.22 -17.21
N THR A 320 3.18 -15.46 -16.81
CA THR A 320 3.36 -14.06 -16.40
C THR A 320 3.81 -13.97 -14.94
N ASP A 321 4.86 -13.19 -14.71
CA ASP A 321 5.32 -12.86 -13.36
C ASP A 321 4.53 -11.67 -12.78
N TYR A 322 4.08 -11.81 -11.55
CA TYR A 322 3.35 -10.81 -10.76
C TYR A 322 4.11 -10.47 -9.50
N ILE A 323 4.16 -9.18 -9.17
CA ILE A 323 4.52 -8.73 -7.82
C ILE A 323 3.29 -8.61 -6.95
N TYR A 324 3.45 -8.80 -5.66
CA TYR A 324 2.38 -8.60 -4.69
C TYR A 324 2.86 -7.98 -3.38
N MET A 325 1.94 -7.30 -2.72
CA MET A 325 2.03 -6.80 -1.36
C MET A 325 0.89 -7.43 -0.56
N ALA A 326 1.20 -7.99 0.61
CA ALA A 326 0.19 -8.57 1.50
C ALA A 326 0.46 -8.24 2.96
N PHE A 327 -0.62 -7.97 3.70
CA PHE A 327 -0.64 -7.81 5.16
C PHE A 327 -1.67 -8.75 5.76
N GLY A 328 -1.42 -9.25 6.97
CA GLY A 328 -2.39 -10.12 7.60
C GLY A 328 -1.98 -10.67 8.96
N GLN A 329 -2.70 -11.73 9.37
CA GLN A 329 -2.59 -12.34 10.67
C GLN A 329 -1.65 -13.54 10.62
N SER A 330 -0.72 -13.62 11.57
CA SER A 330 0.17 -14.78 11.73
C SER A 330 -0.60 -16.09 11.91
N LEU A 331 0.01 -17.18 11.46
CA LEU A 331 -0.53 -18.55 11.66
C LEU A 331 -0.68 -18.89 13.14
N VAL A 332 0.32 -18.52 13.93
CA VAL A 332 0.35 -18.72 15.38
C VAL A 332 1.00 -17.48 16.01
N GLY A 333 0.28 -16.84 16.90
CA GLY A 333 0.81 -15.73 17.72
C GLY A 333 1.50 -16.23 18.98
N SER A 334 1.87 -15.33 19.88
CA SER A 334 2.44 -15.67 21.20
C SER A 334 1.44 -16.34 22.14
N ASN A 335 0.16 -16.28 21.80
CA ASN A 335 -0.94 -16.96 22.51
C ASN A 335 -1.22 -18.37 21.99
N ASP A 336 -0.38 -18.89 21.10
CA ASP A 336 -0.47 -20.21 20.47
C ASP A 336 -1.83 -20.54 19.79
N THR A 337 -2.62 -19.50 19.51
CA THR A 337 -3.91 -19.68 18.83
C THR A 337 -3.70 -19.70 17.32
N PRO A 338 -4.01 -20.80 16.62
CA PRO A 338 -3.86 -20.90 15.17
C PRO A 338 -4.83 -19.98 14.43
N CYS A 339 -4.38 -19.41 13.31
CA CYS A 339 -5.24 -18.76 12.35
C CYS A 339 -5.99 -19.82 11.53
N THR A 340 -7.29 -19.65 11.32
CA THR A 340 -8.10 -20.54 10.48
C THR A 340 -8.23 -20.03 9.06
N ALA A 341 -8.39 -20.93 8.07
CA ALA A 341 -8.83 -20.58 6.73
C ALA A 341 -10.26 -20.02 6.76
N ARG A 342 -10.64 -19.29 5.76
CA ARG A 342 -12.00 -18.77 5.57
C ARG A 342 -12.84 -19.70 4.73
#